data_bdc27ba87eeff1ee8152e6406b83a020
#
_entry.id   bdc27ba87eeff1ee8152e6406b83a020
#
_cell.length_a   1.000
_cell.length_b   1.000
_cell.length_c   1.000
_cell.angle_alpha   90.00
_cell.angle_beta   90.00
_cell.angle_gamma   90.00
#
_symmetry.space_group_name_H-M   'P 1'
#
loop_
_entity.id
_entity.type
_entity.pdbx_description
1 polymer ?
#
loop_
_entity_poly.entity_id
_entity_poly.type
_entity_poly.pdbx_seq_one_letter_code
_entity_poly.pdbx_strand_id
1 'polypeptide(L)'
;KGVKLRESRDAADHPESQGIVFALDVSGSMGQIPRLMATQQLPNFMKVLMGCEIRDPQVLFMAIGNATSDMAPLQVGQFESPAELMDQWLTWTYLEGRGGGVGESYDLGFYFLATHTEMDCMVKRNKKGYLFMTGDETPFPALSKNIVEGIVGDKLEEDIPLAEVIAEVQKTYVPFFIIPDRTRAKQCERQWRDLLGDHVLVL
;
A
#
# COMPACT_ATOMS: atom_id res chain seq x y z
N LYS A 1 -1.76 6.68 -20.96
CA LYS A 1 -1.61 7.94 -20.17
C LYS A 1 -0.81 7.54 -18.95
N GLY A 2 0.42 8.05 -18.80
CA GLY A 2 1.29 7.71 -17.67
C GLY A 2 0.65 8.01 -16.31
N VAL A 3 1.00 7.24 -15.32
CA VAL A 3 0.58 7.42 -13.93
C VAL A 3 1.26 8.68 -13.40
N LYS A 4 0.48 9.53 -12.72
CA LYS A 4 0.99 10.78 -12.15
C LYS A 4 1.63 10.51 -10.79
N LEU A 5 2.66 11.27 -10.48
CA LEU A 5 3.27 11.32 -9.15
C LEU A 5 2.23 11.61 -8.08
N ARG A 6 2.32 10.94 -6.93
CA ARG A 6 1.53 11.20 -5.71
C ARG A 6 2.44 11.89 -4.71
N GLU A 7 1.97 13.00 -4.15
CA GLU A 7 2.83 13.88 -3.39
C GLU A 7 2.26 14.15 -2.00
N SER A 8 3.11 13.99 -0.97
CA SER A 8 2.85 14.49 0.37
C SER A 8 3.68 15.75 0.59
N ARG A 9 3.02 16.90 0.71
CA ARG A 9 3.65 18.21 0.74
C ARG A 9 3.34 18.99 2.00
N ASP A 10 4.35 19.72 2.48
CA ASP A 10 4.15 20.71 3.53
C ASP A 10 3.33 21.89 3.00
N ALA A 11 2.45 22.42 3.84
CA ALA A 11 1.68 23.63 3.58
C ALA A 11 1.55 24.47 4.86
N ALA A 12 0.91 25.63 4.75
CA ALA A 12 0.80 26.54 5.89
C ALA A 12 0.01 25.96 7.07
N ASP A 13 -0.96 25.10 6.78
CA ASP A 13 -1.83 24.42 7.74
C ASP A 13 -1.31 23.05 8.19
N HIS A 14 -0.28 22.50 7.50
CA HIS A 14 0.41 21.26 7.86
C HIS A 14 1.90 21.36 7.49
N PRO A 15 2.68 22.11 8.27
CA PRO A 15 4.07 22.45 7.93
C PRO A 15 5.08 21.29 8.08
N GLU A 16 4.71 20.21 8.76
CA GLU A 16 5.57 19.05 8.98
C GLU A 16 4.91 17.77 8.48
N SER A 17 4.39 17.79 7.23
CA SER A 17 3.68 16.65 6.65
C SER A 17 4.43 15.33 6.81
N GLN A 18 3.71 14.28 7.23
CA GLN A 18 4.21 12.91 7.36
C GLN A 18 3.39 11.98 6.47
N GLY A 19 4.01 11.46 5.42
CA GLY A 19 3.33 10.54 4.50
C GLY A 19 3.08 9.18 5.15
N ILE A 20 1.83 8.69 5.03
CA ILE A 20 1.38 7.39 5.51
C ILE A 20 0.58 6.74 4.39
N VAL A 21 0.88 5.49 4.08
CA VAL A 21 0.16 4.72 3.06
C VAL A 21 -0.57 3.56 3.71
N PHE A 22 -1.85 3.39 3.37
CA PHE A 22 -2.61 2.17 3.62
C PHE A 22 -2.88 1.49 2.29
N ALA A 23 -2.25 0.35 2.08
CA ALA A 23 -2.47 -0.52 0.93
C ALA A 23 -3.34 -1.70 1.37
N LEU A 24 -4.55 -1.78 0.83
CA LEU A 24 -5.54 -2.78 1.18
C LEU A 24 -5.64 -3.81 0.05
N ASP A 25 -5.45 -5.06 0.39
CA ASP A 25 -5.82 -6.17 -0.47
C ASP A 25 -7.35 -6.24 -0.55
N VAL A 26 -7.89 -6.13 -1.78
CA VAL A 26 -9.33 -6.11 -2.05
C VAL A 26 -9.80 -7.37 -2.77
N SER A 27 -8.98 -8.40 -2.78
CA SER A 27 -9.28 -9.71 -3.36
C SER A 27 -10.42 -10.44 -2.64
N GLY A 28 -10.96 -11.46 -3.31
CA GLY A 28 -12.07 -12.25 -2.76
C GLY A 28 -11.71 -13.06 -1.52
N SER A 29 -10.45 -13.46 -1.34
CA SER A 29 -9.96 -14.19 -0.16
C SER A 29 -10.08 -13.36 1.11
N MET A 30 -9.89 -12.05 1.00
CA MET A 30 -10.05 -11.09 2.10
C MET A 30 -11.51 -10.91 2.58
N GLY A 31 -12.51 -11.36 1.80
CA GLY A 31 -13.92 -11.36 2.17
C GLY A 31 -14.42 -9.98 2.62
N GLN A 32 -14.88 -9.88 3.89
CA GLN A 32 -15.39 -8.62 4.46
C GLN A 32 -14.28 -7.73 5.06
N ILE A 33 -13.06 -8.23 5.17
CA ILE A 33 -11.96 -7.53 5.85
C ILE A 33 -11.68 -6.16 5.24
N PRO A 34 -11.55 -5.98 3.91
CA PRO A 34 -11.30 -4.67 3.32
C PRO A 34 -12.39 -3.66 3.68
N ARG A 35 -13.65 -4.10 3.67
CA ARG A 35 -14.79 -3.26 4.04
C ARG A 35 -14.76 -2.89 5.52
N LEU A 36 -14.48 -3.84 6.41
CA LEU A 36 -14.38 -3.59 7.85
C LEU A 36 -13.20 -2.66 8.16
N MET A 37 -12.07 -2.87 7.50
CA MET A 37 -10.91 -1.98 7.60
C MET A 37 -11.30 -0.55 7.18
N ALA A 38 -11.89 -0.37 6.02
CA ALA A 38 -12.27 0.93 5.50
C ALA A 38 -13.30 1.66 6.40
N THR A 39 -14.34 0.94 6.88
CA THR A 39 -15.48 1.58 7.58
C THR A 39 -15.33 1.69 9.09
N GLN A 40 -14.53 0.84 9.72
CA GLN A 40 -14.45 0.75 11.18
C GLN A 40 -13.02 0.93 11.73
N GLN A 41 -12.04 0.26 11.14
CA GLN A 41 -10.70 0.22 11.71
C GLN A 41 -9.88 1.46 11.36
N LEU A 42 -9.95 1.93 10.12
CA LEU A 42 -9.22 3.13 9.69
C LEU A 42 -9.62 4.40 10.45
N PRO A 43 -10.92 4.69 10.71
CA PRO A 43 -11.30 5.81 11.56
C PRO A 43 -10.73 5.74 12.98
N ASN A 44 -10.66 4.53 13.55
CA ASN A 44 -10.04 4.32 14.86
C ASN A 44 -8.52 4.48 14.79
N PHE A 45 -7.89 3.95 13.76
CA PHE A 45 -6.46 4.13 13.53
C PHE A 45 -6.09 5.60 13.34
N MET A 46 -6.87 6.36 12.58
CA MET A 46 -6.65 7.81 12.43
C MET A 46 -6.72 8.54 13.78
N LYS A 47 -7.67 8.19 14.66
CA LYS A 47 -7.73 8.74 16.02
C LYS A 47 -6.48 8.42 16.83
N VAL A 48 -5.95 7.19 16.70
CA VAL A 48 -4.70 6.79 17.36
C VAL A 48 -3.52 7.57 16.79
N LEU A 49 -3.42 7.70 15.48
CA LEU A 49 -2.35 8.49 14.82
C LEU A 49 -2.36 9.95 15.27
N MET A 50 -3.54 10.57 15.33
CA MET A 50 -3.68 11.94 15.81
C MET A 50 -3.37 12.08 17.32
N GLY A 51 -3.47 11.00 18.09
CA GLY A 51 -3.06 10.93 19.49
C GLY A 51 -1.57 10.63 19.70
N CYS A 52 -0.87 10.20 18.64
CA CYS A 52 0.57 9.98 18.65
C CYS A 52 1.31 11.29 18.34
N GLU A 53 2.63 11.31 18.58
CA GLU A 53 3.49 12.47 18.25
C GLU A 53 3.75 12.62 16.72
N ILE A 54 2.87 12.04 15.88
CA ILE A 54 2.93 12.22 14.43
C ILE A 54 2.22 13.53 14.09
N ARG A 55 3.02 14.52 13.72
CA ARG A 55 2.49 15.81 13.27
C ARG A 55 2.05 15.70 11.81
N ASP A 56 0.95 16.39 11.49
CA ASP A 56 0.47 16.62 10.13
C ASP A 56 0.43 15.35 9.26
N PRO A 57 -0.24 14.26 9.68
CA PRO A 57 -0.30 13.03 8.89
C PRO A 57 -1.06 13.28 7.57
N GLN A 58 -0.47 12.87 6.46
CA GLN A 58 -1.11 12.81 5.15
C GLN A 58 -1.23 11.36 4.71
N VAL A 59 -2.45 10.91 4.49
CA VAL A 59 -2.76 9.51 4.23
C VAL A 59 -3.11 9.27 2.77
N LEU A 60 -2.45 8.30 2.15
CA LEU A 60 -2.76 7.76 0.84
C LEU A 60 -3.37 6.38 1.00
N PHE A 61 -4.56 6.18 0.41
CA PHE A 61 -5.15 4.86 0.28
C PHE A 61 -4.82 4.23 -1.07
N MET A 62 -4.48 2.95 -1.02
CA MET A 62 -4.22 2.12 -2.19
C MET A 62 -5.03 0.82 -2.05
N ALA A 63 -5.61 0.35 -3.14
CA ALA A 63 -6.19 -0.99 -3.21
C ALA A 63 -5.38 -1.86 -4.16
N ILE A 64 -5.13 -3.09 -3.76
CA ILE A 64 -4.35 -4.09 -4.47
C ILE A 64 -5.22 -5.30 -4.73
N GLY A 65 -5.21 -5.76 -5.96
CA GLY A 65 -5.79 -7.02 -6.42
C GLY A 65 -4.80 -7.75 -7.30
N ASN A 66 -5.26 -8.71 -8.08
CA ASN A 66 -4.44 -9.53 -8.96
C ASN A 66 -4.38 -8.94 -10.38
N ALA A 67 -3.19 -8.52 -10.83
CA ALA A 67 -2.98 -7.90 -12.13
C ALA A 67 -3.28 -8.83 -13.32
N THR A 68 -3.41 -10.12 -13.10
CA THR A 68 -3.70 -11.11 -14.16
C THR A 68 -5.18 -11.44 -14.30
N SER A 69 -6.01 -11.14 -13.30
CA SER A 69 -7.42 -11.56 -13.27
C SER A 69 -8.41 -10.43 -12.99
N ASP A 70 -7.97 -9.37 -12.31
CA ASP A 70 -8.85 -8.35 -11.78
C ASP A 70 -9.03 -7.16 -12.75
N MET A 71 -10.15 -6.47 -12.63
CA MET A 71 -10.48 -5.32 -13.49
C MET A 71 -9.74 -4.05 -13.07
N ALA A 72 -9.48 -3.89 -11.77
CA ALA A 72 -8.82 -2.74 -11.19
C ALA A 72 -7.71 -3.17 -10.21
N PRO A 73 -6.65 -3.85 -10.69
CA PRO A 73 -5.67 -4.52 -9.84
C PRO A 73 -4.81 -3.56 -9.02
N LEU A 74 -4.76 -2.29 -9.39
CA LEU A 74 -4.08 -1.24 -8.64
C LEU A 74 -4.91 0.04 -8.69
N GLN A 75 -5.38 0.48 -7.54
CA GLN A 75 -6.11 1.72 -7.38
C GLN A 75 -5.35 2.60 -6.38
N VAL A 76 -5.02 3.81 -6.77
CA VAL A 76 -4.16 4.69 -5.95
C VAL A 76 -4.80 6.05 -5.78
N GLY A 77 -5.06 6.42 -4.53
CA GLY A 77 -5.56 7.73 -4.14
C GLY A 77 -4.50 8.84 -4.20
N GLN A 78 -4.74 9.90 -3.48
CA GLN A 78 -3.78 10.96 -3.19
C GLN A 78 -3.43 10.95 -1.70
N PHE A 79 -2.35 11.65 -1.32
CA PHE A 79 -2.09 11.99 0.05
C PHE A 79 -3.05 13.09 0.49
N GLU A 80 -3.85 12.79 1.51
CA GLU A 80 -4.89 13.69 2.02
C GLU A 80 -4.72 13.91 3.53
N SER A 81 -4.97 15.14 3.98
CA SER A 81 -5.01 15.49 5.41
C SER A 81 -6.43 15.49 5.97
N PRO A 82 -7.48 15.98 5.26
CA PRO A 82 -8.84 15.99 5.76
C PRO A 82 -9.47 14.60 5.81
N ALA A 83 -10.10 14.26 6.93
CA ALA A 83 -10.78 12.98 7.12
C ALA A 83 -11.87 12.70 6.08
N GLU A 84 -12.56 13.75 5.63
CA GLU A 84 -13.62 13.66 4.62
C GLU A 84 -13.09 13.18 3.26
N LEU A 85 -11.90 13.62 2.85
CA LEU A 85 -11.27 13.17 1.61
C LEU A 85 -10.75 11.74 1.73
N MET A 86 -10.24 11.36 2.89
CA MET A 86 -9.85 9.98 3.18
C MET A 86 -11.05 9.03 3.09
N ASP A 87 -12.21 9.41 3.65
CA ASP A 87 -13.46 8.65 3.57
C ASP A 87 -13.97 8.53 2.13
N GLN A 88 -13.82 9.58 1.33
CA GLN A 88 -14.14 9.55 -0.09
C GLN A 88 -13.33 8.50 -0.86
N TRP A 89 -12.01 8.45 -0.66
CA TRP A 89 -11.15 7.47 -1.32
C TRP A 89 -11.55 6.05 -0.97
N LEU A 90 -11.86 5.78 0.31
CA LEU A 90 -12.34 4.47 0.76
C LEU A 90 -13.68 4.10 0.14
N THR A 91 -14.59 5.06 0.03
CA THR A 91 -15.93 4.88 -0.56
C THR A 91 -15.84 4.57 -2.07
N TRP A 92 -14.89 5.19 -2.77
CA TRP A 92 -14.71 5.02 -4.21
C TRP A 92 -13.88 3.80 -4.58
N THR A 93 -13.21 3.18 -3.62
CA THR A 93 -12.41 1.99 -3.86
C THR A 93 -13.29 0.84 -4.37
N TYR A 94 -12.97 0.34 -5.55
CA TYR A 94 -13.64 -0.81 -6.11
C TYR A 94 -13.15 -2.09 -5.41
N LEU A 95 -14.07 -2.79 -4.77
CA LEU A 95 -13.78 -4.08 -4.15
C LEU A 95 -13.99 -5.18 -5.20
N GLU A 96 -12.92 -5.80 -5.63
CA GLU A 96 -12.95 -6.84 -6.68
C GLU A 96 -13.85 -8.01 -6.27
N GLY A 97 -13.77 -8.47 -5.02
CA GLY A 97 -14.65 -9.50 -4.46
C GLY A 97 -14.59 -10.84 -5.20
N ARG A 98 -13.78 -10.94 -6.22
CA ARG A 98 -13.50 -12.17 -6.97
C ARG A 98 -12.08 -12.62 -6.59
N GLY A 99 -11.90 -13.86 -6.33
CA GLY A 99 -10.62 -14.49 -6.11
C GLY A 99 -10.59 -15.78 -6.93
N GLY A 100 -9.48 -16.08 -7.54
CA GLY A 100 -9.35 -17.29 -8.37
C GLY A 100 -7.92 -17.54 -8.81
N GLY A 101 -6.99 -16.62 -8.51
CA GLY A 101 -5.56 -16.74 -8.75
C GLY A 101 -4.81 -17.18 -7.51
N VAL A 102 -3.55 -17.54 -7.68
CA VAL A 102 -2.58 -17.75 -6.60
C VAL A 102 -1.75 -16.47 -6.50
N GLY A 103 -1.77 -15.82 -5.34
CA GLY A 103 -1.03 -14.58 -5.07
C GLY A 103 -1.75 -13.32 -5.55
N GLU A 104 -1.35 -12.19 -4.96
CA GLU A 104 -1.82 -10.85 -5.30
C GLU A 104 -0.65 -9.95 -5.70
N SER A 105 -0.94 -8.88 -6.45
CA SER A 105 0.08 -8.01 -7.02
C SER A 105 0.61 -6.97 -6.02
N TYR A 106 1.06 -7.43 -4.84
CA TYR A 106 1.71 -6.59 -3.83
C TYR A 106 3.00 -5.96 -4.36
N ASP A 107 3.72 -6.68 -5.21
CA ASP A 107 4.91 -6.26 -5.94
C ASP A 107 4.66 -4.98 -6.74
N LEU A 108 3.52 -4.90 -7.43
CA LEU A 108 3.10 -3.73 -8.18
C LEU A 108 2.79 -2.53 -7.27
N GLY A 109 2.18 -2.80 -6.10
CA GLY A 109 1.93 -1.77 -5.08
C GLY A 109 3.24 -1.20 -4.52
N PHE A 110 4.20 -2.04 -4.15
CA PHE A 110 5.53 -1.61 -3.70
C PHE A 110 6.26 -0.81 -4.77
N TYR A 111 6.24 -1.29 -6.02
CA TYR A 111 6.87 -0.60 -7.15
C TYR A 111 6.31 0.80 -7.34
N PHE A 112 4.97 0.92 -7.36
CA PHE A 112 4.31 2.22 -7.51
C PHE A 112 4.75 3.20 -6.40
N LEU A 113 4.79 2.75 -5.16
CA LEU A 113 5.18 3.59 -4.04
C LEU A 113 6.65 4.01 -4.10
N ALA A 114 7.52 3.12 -4.57
CA ALA A 114 8.94 3.43 -4.73
C ALA A 114 9.22 4.45 -5.82
N THR A 115 8.42 4.44 -6.92
CA THR A 115 8.74 5.18 -8.15
C THR A 115 7.79 6.34 -8.43
N HIS A 116 6.57 6.32 -7.90
CA HIS A 116 5.50 7.28 -8.19
C HIS A 116 5.00 8.03 -6.96
N THR A 117 5.78 8.08 -5.88
CA THR A 117 5.47 8.92 -4.73
C THR A 117 6.65 9.80 -4.35
N GLU A 118 6.35 10.99 -3.83
CA GLU A 118 7.35 11.90 -3.27
C GLU A 118 6.78 12.55 -2.00
N MET A 119 7.60 12.59 -0.93
CA MET A 119 7.16 13.09 0.36
C MET A 119 8.14 14.12 0.92
N ASP A 120 7.63 15.26 1.35
CA ASP A 120 8.45 16.33 1.96
C ASP A 120 9.10 15.86 3.28
N CYS A 121 8.49 14.95 4.02
CA CYS A 121 9.12 14.34 5.19
C CYS A 121 10.44 13.65 4.82
N MET A 122 10.54 13.02 3.66
CA MET A 122 11.78 12.40 3.20
C MET A 122 12.72 13.43 2.57
N VAL A 123 12.22 14.23 1.63
CA VAL A 123 13.05 15.16 0.84
C VAL A 123 13.66 16.26 1.71
N LYS A 124 12.88 16.85 2.63
CA LYS A 124 13.29 17.98 3.45
C LYS A 124 13.88 17.58 4.81
N ARG A 125 13.42 16.45 5.38
CA ARG A 125 13.73 16.07 6.77
C ARG A 125 14.43 14.72 6.90
N ASN A 126 14.66 14.00 5.79
CA ASN A 126 15.21 12.64 5.76
C ASN A 126 14.46 11.67 6.70
N LYS A 127 13.13 11.88 6.82
CA LYS A 127 12.24 11.07 7.63
C LYS A 127 11.38 10.21 6.72
N LYS A 128 11.48 8.89 6.85
CA LYS A 128 10.72 7.95 6.04
C LYS A 128 9.22 8.05 6.34
N GLY A 129 8.41 7.84 5.28
CA GLY A 129 6.98 7.59 5.43
C GLY A 129 6.71 6.21 6.04
N TYR A 130 5.46 5.94 6.37
CA TYR A 130 5.01 4.62 6.80
C TYR A 130 4.15 3.98 5.73
N LEU A 131 4.32 2.67 5.53
CA LEU A 131 3.48 1.87 4.65
C LEU A 131 2.89 0.71 5.44
N PHE A 132 1.57 0.66 5.52
CA PHE A 132 0.82 -0.45 6.08
C PHE A 132 0.09 -1.17 4.95
N MET A 133 0.54 -2.37 4.62
CA MET A 133 -0.07 -3.21 3.59
C MET A 133 -0.78 -4.39 4.25
N THR A 134 -2.04 -4.61 3.91
CA THR A 134 -2.79 -5.77 4.37
C THR A 134 -2.89 -6.82 3.29
N GLY A 135 -2.84 -8.08 3.64
CA GLY A 135 -3.01 -9.18 2.70
C GLY A 135 -2.98 -10.55 3.38
N ASP A 136 -3.41 -11.56 2.65
CA ASP A 136 -3.51 -12.94 3.16
C ASP A 136 -2.91 -13.98 2.21
N GLU A 137 -2.27 -13.52 1.13
CA GLU A 137 -1.65 -14.37 0.11
C GLU A 137 -0.11 -14.25 0.09
N THR A 138 0.52 -15.21 -0.58
CA THR A 138 1.94 -15.16 -0.87
C THR A 138 2.24 -14.14 -1.95
N PRO A 139 3.36 -13.39 -1.86
CA PRO A 139 3.74 -12.46 -2.91
C PRO A 139 4.25 -13.19 -4.15
N PHE A 140 4.12 -12.56 -5.31
CA PHE A 140 4.84 -12.98 -6.51
C PHE A 140 6.35 -12.81 -6.32
N PRO A 141 7.18 -13.74 -6.82
CA PRO A 141 8.62 -13.69 -6.60
C PRO A 141 9.33 -12.57 -7.37
N ALA A 142 8.71 -12.07 -8.42
CA ALA A 142 9.22 -10.98 -9.25
C ALA A 142 8.07 -10.16 -9.85
N LEU A 143 8.31 -8.88 -9.98
CA LEU A 143 7.45 -7.93 -10.67
C LEU A 143 7.63 -8.04 -12.17
N SER A 144 6.57 -8.34 -12.90
CA SER A 144 6.62 -8.47 -14.35
C SER A 144 6.67 -7.11 -15.03
N LYS A 145 7.65 -6.93 -15.93
CA LYS A 145 7.76 -5.74 -16.77
C LYS A 145 6.52 -5.48 -17.63
N ASN A 146 5.88 -6.54 -18.11
CA ASN A 146 4.68 -6.41 -18.94
C ASN A 146 3.48 -5.90 -18.13
N ILE A 147 3.37 -6.30 -16.86
CA ILE A 147 2.36 -5.80 -15.93
C ILE A 147 2.61 -4.32 -15.63
N VAL A 148 3.84 -3.95 -15.36
CA VAL A 148 4.21 -2.54 -15.12
C VAL A 148 3.90 -1.68 -16.36
N GLU A 149 4.31 -2.10 -17.55
CA GLU A 149 4.02 -1.36 -18.79
C GLU A 149 2.51 -1.23 -19.05
N GLY A 150 1.76 -2.30 -18.79
CA GLY A 150 0.31 -2.31 -19.03
C GLY A 150 -0.51 -1.48 -18.05
N ILE A 151 -0.13 -1.46 -16.76
CA ILE A 151 -0.92 -0.86 -15.69
C ILE A 151 -0.38 0.53 -15.30
N VAL A 152 0.93 0.63 -15.07
CA VAL A 152 1.60 1.86 -14.62
C VAL A 152 1.99 2.73 -15.84
N GLY A 153 2.47 2.10 -16.89
CA GLY A 153 2.90 2.76 -18.12
C GLY A 153 4.42 2.96 -18.20
N ASP A 154 5.17 2.48 -17.24
CA ASP A 154 6.63 2.53 -17.23
C ASP A 154 7.21 1.40 -18.07
N LYS A 155 8.35 1.66 -18.69
CA LYS A 155 9.07 0.66 -19.46
C LYS A 155 10.25 0.13 -18.65
N LEU A 156 10.23 -1.16 -18.40
CA LEU A 156 11.32 -1.88 -17.77
C LEU A 156 12.04 -2.76 -18.80
N GLU A 157 13.35 -2.91 -18.65
CA GLU A 157 14.14 -3.79 -19.50
C GLU A 157 13.87 -5.27 -19.21
N GLU A 158 13.71 -5.60 -17.93
CA GLU A 158 13.51 -6.96 -17.43
C GLU A 158 12.56 -6.98 -16.22
N ASP A 159 12.14 -8.19 -15.81
CA ASP A 159 11.37 -8.39 -14.58
C ASP A 159 12.25 -8.10 -13.37
N ILE A 160 11.69 -7.52 -12.30
CA ILE A 160 12.45 -7.12 -11.12
C ILE A 160 12.15 -8.10 -9.97
N PRO A 161 13.16 -8.75 -9.35
CA PRO A 161 12.97 -9.57 -8.16
C PRO A 161 12.25 -8.80 -7.05
N LEU A 162 11.27 -9.41 -6.38
CA LEU A 162 10.49 -8.74 -5.33
C LEU A 162 11.36 -8.16 -4.22
N ALA A 163 12.43 -8.85 -3.85
CA ALA A 163 13.37 -8.36 -2.83
C ALA A 163 14.01 -7.02 -3.22
N GLU A 164 14.28 -6.80 -4.50
CA GLU A 164 14.82 -5.55 -5.01
C GLU A 164 13.75 -4.43 -5.00
N VAL A 165 12.51 -4.75 -5.36
CA VAL A 165 11.38 -3.81 -5.27
C VAL A 165 11.16 -3.37 -3.82
N ILE A 166 11.21 -4.31 -2.87
CA ILE A 166 11.10 -4.03 -1.44
C ILE A 166 12.28 -3.18 -0.95
N ALA A 167 13.50 -3.51 -1.35
CA ALA A 167 14.67 -2.71 -0.99
C ALA A 167 14.57 -1.26 -1.51
N GLU A 168 13.98 -1.06 -2.67
CA GLU A 168 13.76 0.28 -3.24
C GLU A 168 12.73 1.07 -2.41
N VAL A 169 11.56 0.49 -2.12
CA VAL A 169 10.55 1.16 -1.30
C VAL A 169 11.04 1.44 0.12
N GLN A 170 11.89 0.58 0.67
CA GLN A 170 12.49 0.79 2.00
C GLN A 170 13.43 1.99 2.09
N LYS A 171 13.86 2.56 0.97
CA LYS A 171 14.64 3.82 0.97
C LYS A 171 13.80 5.00 1.46
N THR A 172 12.51 5.01 1.15
CA THR A 172 11.59 6.13 1.42
C THR A 172 10.49 5.81 2.44
N TYR A 173 10.19 4.53 2.66
CA TYR A 173 9.17 4.07 3.60
C TYR A 173 9.72 3.10 4.64
N VAL A 174 8.98 2.98 5.75
CA VAL A 174 9.05 1.86 6.69
C VAL A 174 7.83 0.97 6.41
N PRO A 175 7.99 -0.14 5.68
CA PRO A 175 6.87 -1.01 5.32
C PRO A 175 6.52 -1.97 6.45
N PHE A 176 5.21 -2.15 6.68
CA PHE A 176 4.62 -3.19 7.52
C PHE A 176 3.66 -4.01 6.69
N PHE A 177 3.71 -5.34 6.83
CA PHE A 177 2.73 -6.24 6.23
C PHE A 177 1.84 -6.84 7.33
N ILE A 178 0.52 -6.67 7.18
CA ILE A 178 -0.46 -7.08 8.17
C ILE A 178 -1.29 -8.22 7.61
N ILE A 179 -1.23 -9.37 8.26
CA ILE A 179 -2.04 -10.55 7.92
C ILE A 179 -3.23 -10.60 8.90
N PRO A 180 -4.45 -10.30 8.43
CA PRO A 180 -5.59 -10.14 9.33
C PRO A 180 -6.24 -11.47 9.75
N ASP A 181 -5.89 -12.60 9.12
CA ASP A 181 -6.43 -13.92 9.42
C ASP A 181 -5.32 -14.91 9.79
N ARG A 182 -5.35 -15.40 11.04
CA ARG A 182 -4.36 -16.38 11.54
C ARG A 182 -4.37 -17.71 10.79
N THR A 183 -5.48 -18.09 10.19
CA THR A 183 -5.56 -19.32 9.41
C THR A 183 -4.80 -19.16 8.11
N ARG A 184 -4.97 -18.01 7.46
CA ARG A 184 -4.27 -17.66 6.23
C ARG A 184 -2.79 -17.38 6.48
N ALA A 185 -2.43 -16.83 7.63
CA ALA A 185 -1.05 -16.57 8.01
C ALA A 185 -0.15 -17.82 7.86
N LYS A 186 -0.68 -19.01 8.18
CA LYS A 186 0.07 -20.28 8.03
C LYS A 186 0.59 -20.53 6.62
N GLN A 187 -0.01 -19.91 5.62
CA GLN A 187 0.35 -20.08 4.21
C GLN A 187 1.37 -19.06 3.72
N CYS A 188 1.32 -17.82 4.20
CA CYS A 188 2.08 -16.71 3.65
C CYS A 188 3.07 -16.04 4.64
N GLU A 189 2.87 -16.17 5.96
CA GLU A 189 3.66 -15.46 6.98
C GLU A 189 5.16 -15.67 6.82
N ARG A 190 5.60 -16.90 6.58
CA ARG A 190 7.02 -17.23 6.47
C ARG A 190 7.69 -16.44 5.35
N GLN A 191 7.08 -16.42 4.16
CA GLN A 191 7.65 -15.71 3.02
C GLN A 191 7.71 -14.21 3.26
N TRP A 192 6.67 -13.64 3.89
CA TRP A 192 6.67 -12.23 4.26
C TRP A 192 7.73 -11.90 5.32
N ARG A 193 7.93 -12.78 6.31
CA ARG A 193 9.00 -12.60 7.32
C ARG A 193 10.40 -12.74 6.72
N ASP A 194 10.59 -13.59 5.72
CA ASP A 194 11.86 -13.68 5.00
C ASP A 194 12.19 -12.36 4.26
N LEU A 195 11.18 -11.59 3.86
CA LEU A 195 11.31 -10.30 3.14
C LEU A 195 11.35 -9.08 4.07
N LEU A 196 10.52 -9.05 5.11
CA LEU A 196 10.27 -7.85 5.94
C LEU A 196 10.63 -8.05 7.43
N GLY A 197 11.05 -9.26 7.83
CA GLY A 197 11.45 -9.55 9.20
C GLY A 197 10.33 -9.31 10.23
N ASP A 198 10.65 -8.54 11.26
CA ASP A 198 9.73 -8.22 12.37
C ASP A 198 8.61 -7.23 11.97
N HIS A 199 8.65 -6.67 10.76
CA HIS A 199 7.61 -5.80 10.24
C HIS A 199 6.38 -6.55 9.72
N VAL A 200 6.30 -7.87 9.95
CA VAL A 200 5.11 -8.68 9.65
C VAL A 200 4.28 -8.87 10.91
N LEU A 201 3.03 -8.42 10.86
CA LEU A 201 2.07 -8.49 11.96
C LEU A 201 0.96 -9.48 11.62
N VAL A 202 0.64 -10.38 12.54
CA VAL A 202 -0.51 -11.31 12.43
C VAL A 202 -1.52 -10.94 13.52
N LEU A 203 -2.76 -10.66 13.10
CA LEU A 203 -3.83 -10.21 14.01
C LEU A 203 -4.65 -11.37 14.57
#